data_257387fabb96e169c62e7bf3e685bf45
#
_entry.id   257387fabb96e169c62e7bf3e685bf45
#
_cell.length_a   1.000
_cell.length_b   1.000
_cell.length_c   1.000
_cell.angle_alpha   90.00
_cell.angle_beta   90.00
_cell.angle_gamma   90.00
#
_symmetry.space_group_name_H-M   'P 1'
#
loop_
_entity.id
_entity.type
_entity.pdbx_description
1 polymer ?
#
loop_
_entity_poly.entity_id
_entity_poly.type
_entity_poly.pdbx_seq_one_letter_code
_entity_poly.pdbx_strand_id
1 'polypeptide(L)'
;MALKVVGAGVGRTGTHSLKIALEQLLAGRCHHMVEIIGDPSQVPGWTDAIEGRDVDWQELLSGYVALVDWPGASFWREISGANPDALVLLSTRDPESWYRSASNTIFQPLDGAPPGLEQWFGTTIPKMFGERFSDDLGNPTAMMGAFERHNAEVRAGVPANRLLEWTVSDGWEPICKRLGVAVPNEPFPATNSTNETRAILGMPPVSEAGEYAVG
;
A
#
# COMPACT_ATOMS: atom_id res chain seq x y z
N MET A 1 -8.38 16.67 8.89
CA MET A 1 -7.02 17.23 8.66
C MET A 1 -6.58 16.74 7.29
N ALA A 2 -5.99 17.59 6.41
CA ALA A 2 -5.52 17.13 5.09
C ALA A 2 -4.31 16.21 5.24
N LEU A 3 -4.19 15.21 4.37
CA LEU A 3 -3.02 14.34 4.31
C LEU A 3 -1.76 15.15 3.93
N LYS A 4 -0.64 14.84 4.56
CA LYS A 4 0.69 15.37 4.19
C LYS A 4 1.40 14.46 3.18
N VAL A 5 1.10 13.16 3.21
CA VAL A 5 1.68 12.16 2.29
C VAL A 5 0.57 11.26 1.75
N VAL A 6 0.53 11.12 0.43
CA VAL A 6 -0.30 10.15 -0.29
C VAL A 6 0.63 9.11 -0.90
N GLY A 7 0.65 7.90 -0.35
CA GLY A 7 1.39 6.78 -0.89
C GLY A 7 0.71 6.21 -2.12
N ALA A 8 1.37 6.29 -3.26
CA ALA A 8 0.93 5.70 -4.52
C ALA A 8 1.58 4.34 -4.79
N GLY A 9 2.58 3.95 -4.01
CA GLY A 9 3.19 2.62 -4.11
C GLY A 9 2.26 1.52 -3.59
N VAL A 10 2.16 0.45 -4.36
CA VAL A 10 1.30 -0.69 -4.04
C VAL A 10 1.85 -1.53 -2.89
N GLY A 11 1.03 -2.37 -2.29
CA GLY A 11 1.44 -3.29 -1.23
C GLY A 11 2.66 -4.14 -1.62
N ARG A 12 3.47 -4.51 -0.66
CA ARG A 12 4.74 -5.28 -0.77
C ARG A 12 5.92 -4.49 -1.34
N THR A 13 5.83 -3.16 -1.41
CA THR A 13 6.94 -2.25 -1.73
C THR A 13 7.57 -1.59 -0.48
N GLY A 14 7.39 -2.19 0.71
CA GLY A 14 7.88 -1.64 1.98
C GLY A 14 6.88 -0.71 2.67
N THR A 15 5.60 -0.78 2.31
CA THR A 15 4.54 0.11 2.80
C THR A 15 4.33 0.07 4.31
N HIS A 16 4.52 -1.09 4.96
CA HIS A 16 4.39 -1.18 6.41
C HIS A 16 5.54 -0.49 7.16
N SER A 17 6.77 -0.63 6.68
CA SER A 17 7.93 0.13 7.19
C SER A 17 7.73 1.62 6.99
N LEU A 18 7.21 2.02 5.81
CA LEU A 18 6.83 3.41 5.52
C LEU A 18 5.75 3.93 6.46
N LYS A 19 4.71 3.12 6.76
CA LYS A 19 3.68 3.50 7.72
C LYS A 19 4.31 3.92 9.06
N ILE A 20 5.14 3.06 9.63
CA ILE A 20 5.81 3.32 10.92
C ILE A 20 6.68 4.58 10.82
N ALA A 21 7.45 4.71 9.74
CA ALA A 21 8.31 5.86 9.51
C ALA A 21 7.53 7.17 9.40
N LEU A 22 6.44 7.19 8.65
CA LEU A 22 5.61 8.38 8.47
C LEU A 22 4.86 8.76 9.76
N GLU A 23 4.42 7.80 10.56
CA GLU A 23 3.80 8.06 11.86
C GLU A 23 4.78 8.75 12.81
N GLN A 24 6.03 8.31 12.83
CA GLN A 24 7.08 8.91 13.63
C GLN A 24 7.41 10.33 13.13
N LEU A 25 7.64 10.51 11.83
CA LEU A 25 8.03 11.81 11.25
C LEU A 25 6.93 12.87 11.34
N LEU A 26 5.67 12.46 11.23
CA LEU A 26 4.52 13.35 11.17
C LEU A 26 3.74 13.45 12.49
N ALA A 27 4.14 12.67 13.50
CA ALA A 27 3.48 12.59 14.80
C ALA A 27 1.96 12.36 14.69
N GLY A 28 1.53 11.45 13.79
CA GLY A 28 0.13 11.15 13.54
C GLY A 28 -0.05 9.80 12.86
N ARG A 29 -1.30 9.33 12.75
CA ARG A 29 -1.62 8.02 12.18
C ARG A 29 -1.40 8.00 10.66
N CYS A 30 -0.87 6.90 10.15
CA CYS A 30 -0.75 6.64 8.71
C CYS A 30 -1.69 5.48 8.34
N HIS A 31 -2.62 5.73 7.40
CA HIS A 31 -3.52 4.71 6.89
C HIS A 31 -2.75 3.64 6.10
N HIS A 32 -3.16 2.39 6.25
CA HIS A 32 -2.61 1.19 5.61
C HIS A 32 -3.67 0.08 5.72
N MET A 33 -3.58 -1.00 4.96
CA MET A 33 -4.52 -2.13 5.06
C MET A 33 -4.68 -2.64 6.50
N VAL A 34 -3.62 -2.64 7.30
CA VAL A 34 -3.71 -3.09 8.70
C VAL A 34 -4.63 -2.24 9.57
N GLU A 35 -4.87 -0.98 9.20
CA GLU A 35 -5.82 -0.10 9.91
C GLU A 35 -7.27 -0.57 9.68
N ILE A 36 -7.59 -1.03 8.45
CA ILE A 36 -8.91 -1.58 8.13
C ILE A 36 -9.11 -2.93 8.81
N ILE A 37 -8.05 -3.76 8.84
CA ILE A 37 -8.07 -5.05 9.56
C ILE A 37 -8.31 -4.82 11.06
N GLY A 38 -7.69 -3.80 11.63
CA GLY A 38 -7.84 -3.45 13.04
C GLY A 38 -9.15 -2.72 13.37
N ASP A 39 -9.77 -2.06 12.39
CA ASP A 39 -11.02 -1.33 12.54
C ASP A 39 -11.92 -1.52 11.30
N PRO A 40 -12.73 -2.59 11.27
CA PRO A 40 -13.63 -2.88 10.16
C PRO A 40 -14.72 -1.82 9.90
N SER A 41 -14.89 -0.84 10.77
CA SER A 41 -15.85 0.26 10.55
C SER A 41 -15.53 1.10 9.31
N GLN A 42 -14.30 1.03 8.82
CA GLN A 42 -13.84 1.69 7.59
C GLN A 42 -14.28 1.00 6.30
N VAL A 43 -14.66 -0.29 6.38
CA VAL A 43 -15.03 -1.14 5.22
C VAL A 43 -16.11 -0.52 4.34
N PRO A 44 -17.22 0.04 4.86
CA PRO A 44 -18.25 0.63 4.02
C PRO A 44 -17.72 1.75 3.10
N GLY A 45 -16.94 2.69 3.62
CA GLY A 45 -16.39 3.79 2.84
C GLY A 45 -15.42 3.33 1.74
N TRP A 46 -14.54 2.36 2.05
CA TRP A 46 -13.68 1.76 1.04
C TRP A 46 -14.45 0.93 0.01
N THR A 47 -15.52 0.26 0.42
CA THR A 47 -16.43 -0.46 -0.50
C THR A 47 -17.10 0.51 -1.46
N ASP A 48 -17.60 1.66 -0.96
CA ASP A 48 -18.17 2.71 -1.78
C ASP A 48 -17.19 3.19 -2.86
N ALA A 49 -15.93 3.43 -2.48
CA ALA A 49 -14.88 3.82 -3.42
C ALA A 49 -14.63 2.74 -4.49
N ILE A 50 -14.53 1.47 -4.07
CA ILE A 50 -14.28 0.33 -4.99
C ILE A 50 -15.45 0.10 -5.93
N GLU A 51 -16.68 0.34 -5.48
CA GLU A 51 -17.88 0.23 -6.29
C GLU A 51 -18.16 1.46 -7.18
N GLY A 52 -17.27 2.46 -7.15
CA GLY A 52 -17.37 3.67 -7.98
C GLY A 52 -18.42 4.65 -7.50
N ARG A 53 -18.84 4.57 -6.24
CA ARG A 53 -19.69 5.58 -5.60
C ARG A 53 -18.87 6.80 -5.21
N ASP A 54 -19.53 7.94 -5.11
CA ASP A 54 -18.88 9.17 -4.62
C ASP A 54 -18.44 9.02 -3.17
N VAL A 55 -17.18 9.37 -2.89
CA VAL A 55 -16.56 9.29 -1.57
C VAL A 55 -15.98 10.63 -1.19
N ASP A 56 -16.31 11.11 0.00
CA ASP A 56 -15.58 12.21 0.62
C ASP A 56 -14.26 11.67 1.23
N TRP A 57 -13.17 11.86 0.49
CA TRP A 57 -11.83 11.42 0.90
C TRP A 57 -11.34 12.11 2.18
N GLN A 58 -11.81 13.31 2.49
CA GLN A 58 -11.46 14.02 3.73
C GLN A 58 -12.18 13.40 4.93
N GLU A 59 -13.39 12.91 4.75
CA GLU A 59 -14.16 12.20 5.77
C GLU A 59 -13.60 10.78 5.96
N LEU A 60 -13.46 10.00 4.89
CA LEU A 60 -12.97 8.60 4.94
C LEU A 60 -11.59 8.50 5.58
N LEU A 61 -10.71 9.47 5.30
CA LEU A 61 -9.34 9.50 5.80
C LEU A 61 -9.18 10.45 6.99
N SER A 62 -10.30 10.80 7.64
CA SER A 62 -10.28 11.62 8.85
C SER A 62 -9.46 10.96 9.96
N GLY A 63 -8.59 11.74 10.60
CA GLY A 63 -7.71 11.24 11.67
C GLY A 63 -6.37 10.68 11.19
N TYR A 64 -6.14 10.61 9.88
CA TYR A 64 -4.85 10.24 9.31
C TYR A 64 -4.09 11.45 8.77
N VAL A 65 -2.77 11.44 8.91
CA VAL A 65 -1.85 12.45 8.37
C VAL A 65 -1.12 11.97 7.12
N ALA A 66 -1.13 10.66 6.89
CA ALA A 66 -0.55 10.01 5.72
C ALA A 66 -1.36 8.77 5.35
N LEU A 67 -1.16 8.29 4.13
CA LEU A 67 -1.74 7.05 3.64
C LEU A 67 -0.70 6.31 2.80
N VAL A 68 -0.60 5.00 2.96
CA VAL A 68 0.20 4.09 2.14
C VAL A 68 -0.54 2.77 1.94
N ASP A 69 -0.09 1.94 1.01
CA ASP A 69 -0.63 0.59 0.77
C ASP A 69 -2.02 0.54 0.12
N TRP A 70 -2.51 -0.67 -0.11
CA TRP A 70 -3.87 -0.95 -0.52
C TRP A 70 -4.88 -0.62 0.61
N PRO A 71 -6.13 -0.27 0.29
CA PRO A 71 -6.66 0.03 -1.04
C PRO A 71 -6.28 1.41 -1.56
N GLY A 72 -5.72 2.29 -0.72
CA GLY A 72 -5.41 3.68 -1.03
C GLY A 72 -4.56 3.87 -2.27
N ALA A 73 -3.58 3.01 -2.50
CA ALA A 73 -2.72 3.05 -3.69
C ALA A 73 -3.52 2.90 -5.01
N SER A 74 -4.67 2.23 -5.02
CA SER A 74 -5.55 2.15 -6.19
C SER A 74 -6.27 3.46 -6.50
N PHE A 75 -6.38 4.33 -5.50
CA PHE A 75 -7.11 5.61 -5.58
C PHE A 75 -6.18 6.81 -5.43
N TRP A 76 -4.89 6.61 -5.71
CA TRP A 76 -3.89 7.67 -5.51
C TRP A 76 -4.22 8.96 -6.26
N ARG A 77 -4.86 8.89 -7.45
CA ARG A 77 -5.25 10.06 -8.23
C ARG A 77 -6.31 10.87 -7.52
N GLU A 78 -7.38 10.22 -7.13
CA GLU A 78 -8.52 10.80 -6.44
C GLU A 78 -8.10 11.40 -5.10
N ILE A 79 -7.35 10.63 -4.30
CA ILE A 79 -6.87 11.04 -2.99
C ILE A 79 -5.86 12.19 -3.09
N SER A 80 -4.91 12.13 -4.04
CA SER A 80 -3.94 13.22 -4.22
C SER A 80 -4.58 14.48 -4.81
N GLY A 81 -5.65 14.34 -5.58
CA GLY A 81 -6.48 15.43 -6.05
C GLY A 81 -7.23 16.13 -4.91
N ALA A 82 -7.76 15.36 -3.96
CA ALA A 82 -8.39 15.89 -2.75
C ALA A 82 -7.38 16.49 -1.74
N ASN A 83 -6.07 16.22 -1.91
CA ASN A 83 -4.98 16.72 -1.07
C ASN A 83 -3.87 17.35 -1.94
N PRO A 84 -4.11 18.51 -2.56
CA PRO A 84 -3.22 19.10 -3.57
C PRO A 84 -1.84 19.48 -3.05
N ASP A 85 -1.70 19.71 -1.75
CA ASP A 85 -0.43 20.08 -1.11
C ASP A 85 0.35 18.85 -0.59
N ALA A 86 -0.25 17.65 -0.64
CA ALA A 86 0.40 16.43 -0.17
C ALA A 86 1.57 16.01 -1.07
N LEU A 87 2.64 15.51 -0.46
CA LEU A 87 3.66 14.73 -1.15
C LEU A 87 3.06 13.43 -1.66
N VAL A 88 3.24 13.11 -2.93
CA VAL A 88 2.92 11.78 -3.47
C VAL A 88 4.18 10.92 -3.40
N LEU A 89 4.12 9.84 -2.63
CA LEU A 89 5.24 8.93 -2.42
C LEU A 89 5.00 7.63 -3.18
N LEU A 90 5.80 7.37 -4.20
CA LEU A 90 5.80 6.14 -4.96
C LEU A 90 6.88 5.21 -4.40
N SER A 91 6.48 4.30 -3.52
CA SER A 91 7.38 3.22 -3.10
C SER A 91 7.47 2.15 -4.18
N THR A 92 8.70 1.79 -4.56
CA THR A 92 8.97 0.85 -5.66
C THR A 92 9.85 -0.31 -5.20
N ARG A 93 9.91 -1.32 -6.04
CA ARG A 93 10.73 -2.51 -5.86
C ARG A 93 11.02 -3.12 -7.22
N ASP A 94 11.99 -4.01 -7.30
CA ASP A 94 12.19 -4.88 -8.47
C ASP A 94 10.92 -5.71 -8.76
N PRO A 95 10.42 -5.74 -10.03
CA PRO A 95 9.14 -6.35 -10.36
C PRO A 95 9.05 -7.85 -10.02
N GLU A 96 10.13 -8.62 -10.25
CA GLU A 96 10.14 -10.06 -9.93
C GLU A 96 10.10 -10.29 -8.42
N SER A 97 10.91 -9.51 -7.68
CA SER A 97 10.93 -9.54 -6.22
C SER A 97 9.60 -9.08 -5.62
N TRP A 98 8.95 -8.10 -6.25
CA TRP A 98 7.61 -7.67 -5.86
C TRP A 98 6.59 -8.79 -6.07
N TYR A 99 6.52 -9.35 -7.29
CA TYR A 99 5.56 -10.41 -7.60
C TYR A 99 5.74 -11.62 -6.68
N ARG A 100 6.97 -12.06 -6.45
CA ARG A 100 7.27 -13.16 -5.51
C ARG A 100 6.74 -12.89 -4.11
N SER A 101 6.92 -11.67 -3.60
CA SER A 101 6.41 -11.28 -2.29
C SER A 101 4.88 -11.20 -2.27
N ALA A 102 4.26 -10.66 -3.31
CA ALA A 102 2.83 -10.47 -3.40
C ALA A 102 2.08 -11.80 -3.61
N SER A 103 2.58 -12.67 -4.50
CA SER A 103 2.03 -13.99 -4.77
C SER A 103 2.09 -14.95 -3.57
N ASN A 104 3.08 -14.77 -2.69
CA ASN A 104 3.18 -15.54 -1.45
C ASN A 104 2.37 -14.96 -0.28
N THR A 105 1.70 -13.84 -0.47
CA THR A 105 0.96 -13.14 0.59
C THR A 105 -0.41 -12.67 0.13
N ILE A 106 -0.51 -11.44 -0.34
CA ILE A 106 -1.77 -10.71 -0.59
C ILE A 106 -2.58 -11.24 -1.76
N PHE A 107 -2.00 -12.04 -2.66
CA PHE A 107 -2.70 -12.70 -3.78
C PHE A 107 -3.00 -14.17 -3.53
N GLN A 108 -2.71 -14.67 -2.33
CA GLN A 108 -3.17 -16.01 -1.93
C GLN A 108 -4.65 -15.98 -1.54
N PRO A 109 -5.40 -17.07 -1.79
CA PRO A 109 -6.71 -17.24 -1.18
C PRO A 109 -6.61 -17.09 0.34
N LEU A 110 -7.46 -16.27 0.93
CA LEU A 110 -7.52 -16.09 2.38
C LEU A 110 -8.53 -17.07 2.95
N ASP A 111 -8.09 -18.31 3.25
CA ASP A 111 -8.91 -19.31 3.93
C ASP A 111 -9.23 -18.92 5.39
N GLY A 112 -8.58 -17.85 5.89
CA GLY A 112 -8.72 -17.33 7.25
C GLY A 112 -8.75 -15.81 7.28
N ALA A 113 -9.61 -15.19 6.44
CA ALA A 113 -9.80 -13.74 6.54
C ALA A 113 -10.19 -13.36 7.97
N PRO A 114 -9.73 -12.18 8.47
CA PRO A 114 -10.09 -11.73 9.80
C PRO A 114 -11.62 -11.73 10.00
N PRO A 115 -12.12 -12.10 11.20
CA PRO A 115 -13.55 -12.16 11.46
C PRO A 115 -14.26 -10.85 11.10
N GLY A 116 -15.35 -10.98 10.32
CA GLY A 116 -16.12 -9.85 9.82
C GLY A 116 -15.59 -9.21 8.53
N LEU A 117 -14.47 -9.67 8.00
CA LEU A 117 -13.86 -9.20 6.75
C LEU A 117 -13.89 -10.25 5.62
N GLU A 118 -14.47 -11.42 5.87
CA GLU A 118 -14.46 -12.57 4.94
C GLU A 118 -15.03 -12.19 3.57
N GLN A 119 -16.20 -11.54 3.55
CA GLN A 119 -16.83 -11.08 2.32
C GLN A 119 -16.01 -10.00 1.63
N TRP A 120 -15.45 -9.06 2.40
CA TRP A 120 -14.68 -7.95 1.84
C TRP A 120 -13.41 -8.45 1.14
N PHE A 121 -12.65 -9.31 1.79
CA PHE A 121 -11.46 -9.93 1.19
C PHE A 121 -11.82 -10.96 0.10
N GLY A 122 -12.96 -11.63 0.21
CA GLY A 122 -13.39 -12.65 -0.77
C GLY A 122 -14.00 -12.08 -2.05
N THR A 123 -14.52 -10.85 -2.04
CA THR A 123 -15.23 -10.27 -3.19
C THR A 123 -14.81 -8.84 -3.52
N THR A 124 -14.79 -7.94 -2.54
CA THR A 124 -14.59 -6.50 -2.79
C THR A 124 -13.14 -6.19 -3.16
N ILE A 125 -12.18 -6.74 -2.43
CA ILE A 125 -10.76 -6.56 -2.74
C ILE A 125 -10.35 -7.21 -4.08
N PRO A 126 -10.75 -8.45 -4.41
CA PRO A 126 -10.51 -9.02 -5.74
C PRO A 126 -11.11 -8.18 -6.88
N LYS A 127 -12.31 -7.63 -6.69
CA LYS A 127 -12.92 -6.69 -7.65
C LYS A 127 -12.04 -5.46 -7.86
N MET A 128 -11.55 -4.84 -6.78
CA MET A 128 -10.63 -3.70 -6.87
C MET A 128 -9.38 -4.05 -7.69
N PHE A 129 -8.77 -5.20 -7.42
CA PHE A 129 -7.59 -5.63 -8.19
C PHE A 129 -7.94 -5.82 -9.67
N GLY A 130 -9.06 -6.50 -9.99
CA GLY A 130 -9.47 -6.74 -11.37
C GLY A 130 -9.72 -5.46 -12.16
N GLU A 131 -10.37 -4.48 -11.55
CA GLU A 131 -10.76 -3.24 -12.22
C GLU A 131 -9.63 -2.18 -12.27
N ARG A 132 -8.76 -2.14 -11.26
CA ARG A 132 -7.80 -1.04 -11.08
C ARG A 132 -6.33 -1.45 -11.20
N PHE A 133 -6.04 -2.76 -11.30
CA PHE A 133 -4.66 -3.22 -11.35
C PHE A 133 -4.45 -4.34 -12.38
N SER A 134 -4.97 -5.54 -12.15
CA SER A 134 -4.91 -6.68 -13.06
C SER A 134 -6.01 -7.68 -12.75
N ASP A 135 -6.66 -8.20 -13.77
CA ASP A 135 -7.66 -9.27 -13.69
C ASP A 135 -7.06 -10.69 -13.70
N ASP A 136 -5.75 -10.81 -13.93
CA ASP A 136 -5.03 -12.09 -13.96
C ASP A 136 -3.94 -12.15 -12.89
N LEU A 137 -4.38 -12.29 -11.63
CA LEU A 137 -3.50 -12.31 -10.44
C LEU A 137 -2.57 -13.53 -10.40
N GLY A 138 -2.91 -14.60 -11.11
CA GLY A 138 -2.12 -15.84 -11.19
C GLY A 138 -1.01 -15.80 -12.22
N ASN A 139 -0.99 -14.81 -13.10
CA ASN A 139 -0.03 -14.73 -14.20
C ASN A 139 1.12 -13.78 -13.86
N PRO A 140 2.36 -14.29 -13.67
CA PRO A 140 3.51 -13.47 -13.32
C PRO A 140 3.75 -12.30 -14.28
N THR A 141 3.67 -12.56 -15.57
CA THR A 141 3.93 -11.54 -16.60
C THR A 141 2.86 -10.45 -16.60
N ALA A 142 1.59 -10.82 -16.48
CA ALA A 142 0.48 -9.87 -16.39
C ALA A 142 0.61 -8.99 -15.15
N MET A 143 0.95 -9.60 -14.01
CA MET A 143 1.10 -8.90 -12.74
C MET A 143 2.30 -7.97 -12.69
N MET A 144 3.47 -8.41 -13.16
CA MET A 144 4.64 -7.53 -13.27
C MET A 144 4.37 -6.38 -14.23
N GLY A 145 3.75 -6.66 -15.38
CA GLY A 145 3.34 -5.61 -16.32
C GLY A 145 2.33 -4.63 -15.72
N ALA A 146 1.39 -5.08 -14.89
CA ALA A 146 0.46 -4.22 -14.17
C ALA A 146 1.19 -3.32 -13.15
N PHE A 147 2.14 -3.89 -12.42
CA PHE A 147 2.99 -3.16 -11.48
C PHE A 147 3.79 -2.04 -12.18
N GLU A 148 4.42 -2.36 -13.31
CA GLU A 148 5.19 -1.38 -14.09
C GLU A 148 4.30 -0.29 -14.69
N ARG A 149 3.11 -0.65 -15.22
CA ARG A 149 2.13 0.31 -15.72
C ARG A 149 1.67 1.25 -14.62
N HIS A 150 1.30 0.72 -13.45
CA HIS A 150 0.89 1.53 -12.30
C HIS A 150 1.98 2.55 -11.92
N ASN A 151 3.22 2.10 -11.79
CA ASN A 151 4.34 2.98 -11.48
C ASN A 151 4.57 4.04 -12.56
N ALA A 152 4.47 3.68 -13.84
CA ALA A 152 4.59 4.61 -14.96
C ALA A 152 3.47 5.65 -14.96
N GLU A 153 2.24 5.25 -14.64
CA GLU A 153 1.09 6.14 -14.55
C GLU A 153 1.23 7.15 -13.40
N VAL A 154 1.76 6.72 -12.25
CA VAL A 154 2.05 7.62 -11.13
C VAL A 154 3.09 8.66 -11.56
N ARG A 155 4.19 8.22 -12.19
CA ARG A 155 5.25 9.12 -12.69
C ARG A 155 4.72 10.15 -13.69
N ALA A 156 3.85 9.72 -14.60
CA ALA A 156 3.27 10.61 -15.61
C ALA A 156 2.19 11.54 -15.05
N GLY A 157 1.46 11.10 -14.03
CA GLY A 157 0.30 11.83 -13.50
C GLY A 157 0.61 12.79 -12.34
N VAL A 158 1.79 12.69 -11.73
CA VAL A 158 2.17 13.52 -10.58
C VAL A 158 3.23 14.54 -10.98
N PRO A 159 3.02 15.85 -10.70
CA PRO A 159 4.04 16.86 -10.94
C PRO A 159 5.34 16.55 -10.18
N ALA A 160 6.50 16.75 -10.84
CA ALA A 160 7.81 16.37 -10.30
C ALA A 160 8.13 17.01 -8.93
N ASN A 161 7.61 18.19 -8.67
CA ASN A 161 7.77 18.89 -7.38
C ASN A 161 6.93 18.25 -6.26
N ARG A 162 5.97 17.39 -6.57
CA ARG A 162 5.13 16.64 -5.61
C ARG A 162 5.48 15.16 -5.53
N LEU A 163 6.21 14.60 -6.50
CA LEU A 163 6.56 13.20 -6.54
C LEU A 163 7.85 12.91 -5.78
N LEU A 164 7.84 11.89 -4.96
CA LEU A 164 9.03 11.22 -4.42
C LEU A 164 8.98 9.74 -4.78
N GLU A 165 9.92 9.28 -5.59
CA GLU A 165 10.18 7.84 -5.74
C GLU A 165 11.09 7.38 -4.62
N TRP A 166 10.79 6.21 -4.06
CA TRP A 166 11.49 5.68 -2.90
C TRP A 166 11.52 4.16 -2.90
N THR A 167 12.61 3.62 -2.43
CA THR A 167 12.78 2.18 -2.13
C THR A 167 13.19 2.00 -0.67
N VAL A 168 13.00 0.80 -0.11
CA VAL A 168 13.38 0.53 1.30
C VAL A 168 14.86 0.83 1.56
N SER A 169 15.73 0.62 0.57
CA SER A 169 17.18 0.89 0.69
C SER A 169 17.53 2.38 0.80
N ASP A 170 16.64 3.28 0.40
CA ASP A 170 16.87 4.73 0.49
C ASP A 170 16.74 5.25 1.92
N GLY A 171 16.06 4.51 2.80
CA GLY A 171 15.91 4.84 4.21
C GLY A 171 15.21 6.18 4.45
N TRP A 172 15.67 6.90 5.48
CA TRP A 172 15.08 8.13 5.98
C TRP A 172 15.29 9.36 5.10
N GLU A 173 16.49 9.51 4.53
CA GLU A 173 16.97 10.78 3.98
C GLU A 173 16.06 11.40 2.92
N PRO A 174 15.60 10.68 1.86
CA PRO A 174 14.77 11.28 0.84
C PRO A 174 13.42 11.78 1.38
N ILE A 175 12.83 11.00 2.30
CA ILE A 175 11.54 11.32 2.92
C ILE A 175 11.68 12.57 3.79
N CYS A 176 12.67 12.58 4.69
CA CYS A 176 12.93 13.71 5.60
C CYS A 176 13.22 15.00 4.83
N LYS A 177 14.04 14.92 3.77
CA LYS A 177 14.34 16.07 2.90
C LYS A 177 13.08 16.64 2.26
N ARG A 178 12.18 15.79 1.77
CA ARG A 178 10.93 16.23 1.12
C ARG A 178 9.93 16.80 2.13
N LEU A 179 9.89 16.26 3.34
CA LEU A 179 9.01 16.73 4.41
C LEU A 179 9.58 17.93 5.19
N GLY A 180 10.85 18.26 5.00
CA GLY A 180 11.51 19.34 5.72
C GLY A 180 11.70 19.06 7.20
N VAL A 181 11.90 17.77 7.56
CA VAL A 181 12.09 17.30 8.95
C VAL A 181 13.48 16.73 9.17
N ALA A 182 13.93 16.66 10.42
CA ALA A 182 15.22 16.08 10.76
C ALA A 182 15.23 14.55 10.54
N VAL A 183 16.36 14.02 10.10
CA VAL A 183 16.57 12.57 9.99
C VAL A 183 16.68 11.97 11.39
N PRO A 184 15.88 10.94 11.74
CA PRO A 184 16.01 10.24 13.01
C PRO A 184 17.38 9.59 13.19
N ASN A 185 17.86 9.55 14.42
CA ASN A 185 19.15 8.91 14.76
C ASN A 185 18.96 7.42 15.12
N GLU A 186 18.19 6.71 14.30
CA GLU A 186 17.91 5.29 14.43
C GLU A 186 17.77 4.65 13.05
N PRO A 187 17.97 3.33 12.91
CA PRO A 187 17.75 2.63 11.65
C PRO A 187 16.33 2.84 11.12
N PHE A 188 16.18 2.84 9.79
CA PHE A 188 14.84 2.85 9.17
C PHE A 188 14.08 1.58 9.60
N PRO A 189 12.76 1.67 9.89
CA PRO A 189 11.97 0.51 10.28
C PRO A 189 12.08 -0.62 9.25
N ALA A 190 12.44 -1.81 9.72
CA ALA A 190 12.54 -3.01 8.89
C ALA A 190 11.51 -4.01 9.38
N THR A 191 10.32 -3.98 8.79
CA THR A 191 9.17 -4.83 9.16
C THR A 191 8.51 -5.40 7.92
N ASN A 192 7.61 -6.36 8.14
CA ASN A 192 6.75 -6.90 7.09
C ASN A 192 7.48 -7.84 6.11
N SER A 193 8.32 -8.72 6.64
CA SER A 193 8.77 -9.90 5.91
C SER A 193 7.56 -10.69 5.37
N THR A 194 7.78 -11.61 4.45
CA THR A 194 6.72 -12.49 3.94
C THR A 194 5.99 -13.20 5.07
N ASN A 195 6.72 -13.74 6.05
CA ASN A 195 6.13 -14.50 7.16
C ASN A 195 5.38 -13.60 8.17
N GLU A 196 5.84 -12.38 8.43
CA GLU A 196 5.09 -11.42 9.24
C GLU A 196 3.76 -11.03 8.58
N THR A 197 3.77 -10.77 7.26
CA THR A 197 2.53 -10.51 6.51
C THR A 197 1.58 -11.70 6.57
N ARG A 198 2.10 -12.91 6.37
CA ARG A 198 1.30 -14.14 6.44
C ARG A 198 0.67 -14.32 7.82
N ALA A 199 1.42 -14.01 8.89
CA ALA A 199 0.87 -14.04 10.25
C ALA A 199 -0.28 -13.03 10.46
N ILE A 200 -0.16 -11.80 9.94
CA ILE A 200 -1.24 -10.79 9.98
C ILE A 200 -2.48 -11.28 9.22
N LEU A 201 -2.30 -12.01 8.12
CA LEU A 201 -3.37 -12.55 7.29
C LEU A 201 -3.89 -13.92 7.78
N GLY A 202 -3.41 -14.43 8.92
CA GLY A 202 -3.80 -15.73 9.45
C GLY A 202 -3.26 -16.95 8.68
N MET A 203 -2.24 -16.75 7.86
CA MET A 203 -1.66 -17.78 7.00
C MET A 203 -0.48 -18.50 7.69
N PRO A 204 -0.25 -19.80 7.41
CA PRO A 204 0.93 -20.50 7.90
C PRO A 204 2.22 -19.90 7.30
N PRO A 205 3.36 -19.94 8.02
CA PRO A 205 4.62 -19.44 7.48
C PRO A 205 5.07 -20.28 6.26
N VAL A 206 5.79 -19.64 5.34
CA VAL A 206 6.53 -20.33 4.27
C VAL A 206 7.97 -20.56 4.69
N SER A 207 8.57 -21.68 4.29
CA SER A 207 10.01 -21.91 4.50
C SER A 207 10.83 -20.98 3.60
N GLU A 208 12.05 -20.63 4.02
CA GLU A 208 12.98 -19.85 3.19
C GLU A 208 13.23 -20.49 1.82
N ALA A 209 13.15 -21.82 1.72
CA ALA A 209 13.20 -22.56 0.45
C ALA A 209 11.92 -22.38 -0.40
N GLY A 210 10.78 -22.12 0.19
CA GLY A 210 9.51 -21.82 -0.51
C GLY A 210 9.48 -20.41 -1.14
N GLU A 211 10.34 -19.51 -0.71
CA GLU A 211 10.55 -18.23 -1.40
C GLU A 211 11.17 -18.40 -2.81
N TYR A 212 11.70 -19.58 -3.13
CA TYR A 212 12.38 -19.89 -4.39
C TYR A 212 11.66 -20.93 -5.27
N ALA A 213 10.57 -21.52 -4.80
CA ALA A 213 9.83 -22.52 -5.56
C ALA A 213 8.69 -21.89 -6.37
N VAL A 214 9.05 -21.25 -7.46
CA VAL A 214 8.14 -21.05 -8.58
C VAL A 214 8.74 -21.86 -9.73
N GLY A 215 8.19 -23.07 -9.94
CA GLY A 215 8.43 -23.87 -11.13
C GLY A 215 7.63 -23.34 -12.31
#